data_8b9c1a8570231685a931f18f189d5c3b
#
_entry.id   8b9c1a8570231685a931f18f189d5c3b
#
_cell.length_a   1.000
_cell.length_b   1.000
_cell.length_c   1.000
_cell.angle_alpha   90.00
_cell.angle_beta   90.00
_cell.angle_gamma   90.00
#
_symmetry.space_group_name_H-M   'P 1'
#
loop_
_entity.id
_entity.type
_entity.pdbx_description
1 polymer ?
#
loop_
_entity_poly.entity_id
_entity_poly.type
_entity_poly.pdbx_seq_one_letter_code
_entity_poly.pdbx_strand_id
1 'polypeptide(L)'
;SVAGERPGQILYNVICMGVGLLCLPFIAGVSYEMLKLIARAPDNAFFMIFKAPGFALQALTTKIPEDGMAEAAIAAFKKVLEMDADPSVPTVDFYEMTMKDARAMLAAKYAAAGIDDPSEPDWLLCHVLKVKRNELYKIKKLDKAQTALLEELSDKRASGVPLDYVTGKSDLLGYEINVDERVHIPRMETETTALTAIGLVLSRGYGRVLDMMTGSGCIARALAERTKADICVSDISEDALEVARTNLPERVHLIRSDMFEGVEGKFDLIVANPPYIESDVIDGLQPEVKCQPRISLDGGKDGLDFYRALAAQAKDRLNAGGAIVMETGCDQAAAVTTLFSDYKDVTVTKDLGGRDRVVTAFV
;
A
#
# COMPACT_ATOMS: atom_id res chain seq x y z
N SER A 1 4.70 34.93 63.50
CA SER A 1 4.21 36.13 62.80
C SER A 1 4.69 36.08 61.34
N VAL A 2 3.81 35.64 60.48
CA VAL A 2 4.00 35.71 59.05
C VAL A 2 3.68 37.16 58.67
N ALA A 3 4.69 37.92 58.32
CA ALA A 3 4.53 39.29 57.83
C ALA A 3 3.77 39.24 56.50
N GLY A 4 2.58 39.88 56.49
CA GLY A 4 1.74 39.94 55.30
C GLY A 4 2.42 40.75 54.21
N GLU A 5 2.81 40.10 53.11
CA GLU A 5 3.15 40.77 51.85
C GLU A 5 1.89 41.51 51.35
N ARG A 6 2.04 42.79 50.98
CA ARG A 6 0.96 43.59 50.48
C ARG A 6 0.49 42.99 49.10
N PRO A 7 -0.81 42.92 48.82
CA PRO A 7 -1.31 42.31 47.57
C PRO A 7 -0.65 42.84 46.31
N GLY A 8 -0.20 44.11 46.29
CA GLY A 8 0.54 44.71 45.19
C GLY A 8 1.96 44.15 44.99
N GLN A 9 2.61 43.66 46.06
CA GLN A 9 3.95 43.09 45.93
C GLN A 9 3.91 41.72 45.28
N ILE A 10 2.90 40.92 45.59
CA ILE A 10 2.69 39.59 44.98
C ILE A 10 2.42 39.75 43.51
N LEU A 11 1.54 40.67 43.12
CA LEU A 11 1.23 40.96 41.72
C LEU A 11 2.48 41.43 40.95
N TYR A 12 3.26 42.34 41.56
CA TYR A 12 4.51 42.81 40.96
C TYR A 12 5.50 41.68 40.75
N ASN A 13 5.71 40.79 41.71
CA ASN A 13 6.60 39.66 41.62
C ASN A 13 6.17 38.65 40.55
N VAL A 14 4.85 38.40 40.43
CA VAL A 14 4.29 37.54 39.36
C VAL A 14 4.48 38.14 37.97
N ILE A 15 4.30 39.45 37.81
CA ILE A 15 4.54 40.16 36.55
C ILE A 15 6.01 40.12 36.17
N CYS A 16 6.93 40.39 37.13
CA CYS A 16 8.36 40.33 36.89
C CYS A 16 8.83 38.93 36.54
N MET A 17 8.28 37.89 37.16
CA MET A 17 8.57 36.49 36.83
C MET A 17 8.07 36.13 35.43
N GLY A 18 6.86 36.58 35.07
CA GLY A 18 6.28 36.37 33.72
C GLY A 18 7.10 37.05 32.62
N VAL A 19 7.51 38.30 32.83
CA VAL A 19 8.37 39.05 31.90
C VAL A 19 9.75 38.39 31.80
N GLY A 20 10.33 37.94 32.92
CA GLY A 20 11.60 37.21 32.93
C GLY A 20 11.53 35.91 32.13
N LEU A 21 10.44 35.15 32.27
CA LEU A 21 10.20 33.91 31.50
C LEU A 21 10.07 34.16 29.99
N LEU A 22 9.38 35.23 29.59
CA LEU A 22 9.24 35.65 28.21
C LEU A 22 10.55 36.13 27.59
N CYS A 23 11.44 36.72 28.39
CA CYS A 23 12.77 37.18 27.93
C CYS A 23 13.81 36.03 27.84
N LEU A 24 13.59 34.88 28.50
CA LEU A 24 14.55 33.78 28.52
C LEU A 24 15.00 33.30 27.14
N PRO A 25 14.10 33.05 26.16
CA PRO A 25 14.52 32.62 24.82
C PRO A 25 15.40 33.65 24.11
N PHE A 26 15.07 34.94 24.29
CA PHE A 26 15.85 36.03 23.70
C PHE A 26 17.24 36.12 24.33
N ILE A 27 17.32 36.08 25.67
CA ILE A 27 18.59 36.10 26.41
C ILE A 27 19.42 34.89 26.03
N ALA A 28 18.81 33.68 25.95
CA ALA A 28 19.50 32.47 25.54
C ALA A 28 20.08 32.60 24.10
N GLY A 29 19.27 33.10 23.16
CA GLY A 29 19.68 33.31 21.78
C GLY A 29 20.89 34.31 21.65
N VAL A 30 20.80 35.44 22.31
CA VAL A 30 21.90 36.45 22.33
C VAL A 30 23.14 35.87 22.99
N SER A 31 22.98 35.15 24.11
CA SER A 31 24.11 34.52 24.81
C SER A 31 24.77 33.44 23.95
N TYR A 32 24.00 32.66 23.21
CA TYR A 32 24.54 31.65 22.28
C TYR A 32 25.35 32.28 21.15
N GLU A 33 24.83 33.33 20.49
CA GLU A 33 25.56 34.02 19.42
C GLU A 33 26.81 34.70 19.94
N MET A 34 26.76 35.29 21.13
CA MET A 34 27.97 35.86 21.78
C MET A 34 29.02 34.78 22.09
N LEU A 35 28.61 33.63 22.63
CA LEU A 35 29.52 32.50 22.88
C LEU A 35 30.15 31.99 21.59
N LYS A 36 29.40 31.93 20.51
CA LYS A 36 29.86 31.51 19.19
C LYS A 36 30.88 32.50 18.60
N LEU A 37 30.66 33.80 18.78
CA LEU A 37 31.60 34.84 18.39
C LEU A 37 32.90 34.75 19.19
N ILE A 38 32.81 34.59 20.53
CA ILE A 38 33.97 34.45 21.41
C ILE A 38 34.76 33.16 21.08
N ALA A 39 34.08 32.06 20.77
CA ALA A 39 34.71 30.80 20.40
C ALA A 39 35.53 30.91 19.09
N ARG A 40 35.05 31.71 18.14
CA ARG A 40 35.74 31.98 16.85
C ARG A 40 36.82 33.07 16.91
N ALA A 41 36.88 33.81 18.01
CA ALA A 41 37.83 34.90 18.16
C ALA A 41 39.27 34.35 18.35
N PRO A 42 40.31 35.06 17.85
CA PRO A 42 41.70 34.65 18.01
C PRO A 42 42.12 34.59 19.50
N ASP A 43 43.04 33.67 19.82
CA ASP A 43 43.55 33.49 21.16
C ASP A 43 44.56 34.58 21.53
N ASN A 44 44.04 35.79 21.83
CA ASN A 44 44.81 36.90 22.36
C ASN A 44 44.39 37.22 23.81
N ALA A 45 45.22 38.02 24.49
CA ALA A 45 45.02 38.31 25.93
C ALA A 45 43.66 38.92 26.25
N PHE A 46 43.05 39.68 25.30
CA PHE A 46 41.75 40.31 25.49
C PHE A 46 40.60 39.26 25.48
N PHE A 47 40.60 38.39 24.48
CA PHE A 47 39.56 37.36 24.37
C PHE A 47 39.75 36.22 25.37
N MET A 48 40.96 35.96 25.83
CA MET A 48 41.24 34.98 26.87
C MET A 48 40.51 35.28 28.19
N ILE A 49 40.30 36.55 28.55
CA ILE A 49 39.51 36.92 29.74
C ILE A 49 38.10 36.34 29.69
N PHE A 50 37.48 36.32 28.52
CA PHE A 50 36.11 35.77 28.31
C PHE A 50 36.11 34.25 28.13
N LYS A 51 37.21 33.64 27.68
CA LYS A 51 37.38 32.21 27.49
C LYS A 51 37.80 31.51 28.80
N ALA A 52 38.54 32.22 29.66
CA ALA A 52 39.10 31.67 30.90
C ALA A 52 38.13 30.99 31.85
N PRO A 53 36.91 31.51 32.11
CA PRO A 53 35.93 30.80 32.93
C PRO A 53 35.52 29.44 32.37
N GLY A 54 35.35 29.37 31.02
CA GLY A 54 35.03 28.12 30.34
C GLY A 54 36.17 27.11 30.42
N PHE A 55 37.39 27.51 30.21
CA PHE A 55 38.60 26.69 30.37
C PHE A 55 38.79 26.22 31.83
N ALA A 56 38.53 27.09 32.79
CA ALA A 56 38.59 26.70 34.22
C ALA A 56 37.56 25.65 34.56
N LEU A 57 36.31 25.76 34.08
CA LEU A 57 35.27 24.78 34.24
C LEU A 57 35.63 23.46 33.57
N GLN A 58 36.18 23.53 32.35
CA GLN A 58 36.65 22.39 31.58
C GLN A 58 37.82 21.67 32.30
N ALA A 59 38.76 22.38 32.86
CA ALA A 59 39.85 21.82 33.66
C ALA A 59 39.36 21.15 34.91
N LEU A 60 38.23 21.61 35.48
CA LEU A 60 37.61 21.00 36.67
C LEU A 60 36.83 19.74 36.34
N THR A 61 36.22 19.66 35.17
CA THR A 61 35.30 18.59 34.75
C THR A 61 35.94 17.53 33.86
N THR A 62 37.02 17.87 33.10
CA THR A 62 37.76 16.94 32.24
C THR A 62 39.09 16.59 32.90
N LYS A 63 39.24 15.32 33.28
CA LYS A 63 40.58 14.81 33.65
C LYS A 63 41.43 14.74 32.39
N ILE A 64 42.68 15.14 32.49
CA ILE A 64 43.69 14.90 31.46
C ILE A 64 43.74 13.37 31.27
N PRO A 65 43.54 12.84 30.09
CA PRO A 65 43.62 11.38 29.88
C PRO A 65 45.07 10.94 30.22
N GLU A 66 45.15 9.79 30.89
CA GLU A 66 46.43 9.13 31.13
C GLU A 66 47.10 8.80 29.75
N ASP A 67 48.42 8.82 29.68
CA ASP A 67 49.16 8.57 28.45
C ASP A 67 48.70 7.29 27.73
N GLY A 68 48.41 6.24 28.45
CA GLY A 68 47.87 4.98 27.92
C GLY A 68 46.48 5.11 27.28
N MET A 69 45.63 6.03 27.77
CA MET A 69 44.31 6.29 27.19
C MET A 69 44.44 7.09 25.88
N ALA A 70 45.37 8.03 25.84
CA ALA A 70 45.71 8.83 24.65
C ALA A 70 46.33 7.93 23.57
N GLU A 71 47.24 7.04 23.93
CA GLU A 71 47.84 6.06 23.00
C GLU A 71 46.77 5.07 22.45
N ALA A 72 45.90 4.58 23.30
CA ALA A 72 44.81 3.70 22.85
C ALA A 72 43.85 4.41 21.88
N ALA A 73 43.51 5.68 22.15
CA ALA A 73 42.67 6.48 21.26
C ALA A 73 43.34 6.76 19.91
N ILE A 74 44.64 7.08 19.92
CA ILE A 74 45.44 7.29 18.70
C ILE A 74 45.57 6.00 17.89
N ALA A 75 45.83 4.87 18.58
CA ALA A 75 45.90 3.54 17.92
C ALA A 75 44.58 3.13 17.28
N ALA A 76 43.46 3.34 17.99
CA ALA A 76 42.12 3.08 17.45
C ALA A 76 41.82 3.98 16.24
N PHE A 77 42.15 5.28 16.31
CA PHE A 77 41.94 6.19 15.19
C PHE A 77 42.79 5.84 13.96
N LYS A 78 44.08 5.49 14.17
CA LYS A 78 44.96 5.00 13.08
C LYS A 78 44.39 3.75 12.46
N LYS A 79 43.89 2.82 13.27
CA LYS A 79 43.28 1.56 12.77
C LYS A 79 42.04 1.84 11.94
N VAL A 80 41.20 2.75 12.32
CA VAL A 80 40.03 3.19 11.54
C VAL A 80 40.46 3.80 10.20
N LEU A 81 41.48 4.67 10.18
CA LEU A 81 42.02 5.23 8.95
C LEU A 81 42.62 4.20 8.03
N GLU A 82 43.32 3.17 8.56
CA GLU A 82 43.83 2.05 7.78
C GLU A 82 42.69 1.23 7.17
N MET A 83 41.62 0.99 7.92
CA MET A 83 40.43 0.25 7.46
C MET A 83 39.66 1.04 6.41
N ASP A 84 39.57 2.38 6.54
CA ASP A 84 38.89 3.26 5.58
C ASP A 84 39.66 3.36 4.25
N ALA A 85 40.99 3.19 4.29
CA ALA A 85 41.84 3.17 3.11
C ALA A 85 41.89 1.81 2.39
N ASP A 86 41.41 0.72 3.01
CA ASP A 86 41.42 -0.63 2.46
C ASP A 86 40.09 -0.95 1.77
N PRO A 87 40.03 -1.02 0.43
CA PRO A 87 38.80 -1.31 -0.30
C PRO A 87 38.25 -2.73 -0.03
N SER A 88 39.02 -3.61 0.60
CA SER A 88 38.58 -4.96 0.96
C SER A 88 37.82 -5.02 2.28
N VAL A 89 37.93 -3.96 3.10
CA VAL A 89 37.20 -3.87 4.37
C VAL A 89 35.78 -3.38 4.08
N PRO A 90 34.74 -4.16 4.42
CA PRO A 90 33.38 -3.71 4.22
C PRO A 90 33.12 -2.43 5.03
N THR A 91 32.77 -1.35 4.36
CA THR A 91 32.26 -0.14 5.01
C THR A 91 31.02 -0.51 5.82
N VAL A 92 31.11 -0.42 7.14
CA VAL A 92 29.93 -0.50 8.00
C VAL A 92 29.21 0.82 7.92
N ASP A 93 28.22 0.90 7.05
CA ASP A 93 27.37 2.06 6.97
C ASP A 93 26.43 2.03 8.19
N PHE A 94 26.63 2.93 9.13
CA PHE A 94 25.79 3.11 10.33
C PHE A 94 24.51 3.88 10.03
N TYR A 95 24.23 4.16 8.75
CA TYR A 95 23.02 4.86 8.38
C TYR A 95 21.82 3.93 8.54
N GLU A 96 21.10 4.12 9.62
CA GLU A 96 19.79 3.52 9.84
C GLU A 96 18.71 4.51 9.40
N MET A 97 17.92 4.16 8.41
CA MET A 97 16.81 4.99 7.97
C MET A 97 15.74 5.05 9.04
N THR A 98 15.41 6.27 9.52
CA THR A 98 14.28 6.41 10.45
C THR A 98 12.95 6.27 9.71
N MET A 99 11.88 5.88 10.41
CA MET A 99 10.53 5.82 9.83
C MET A 99 10.07 7.18 9.28
N LYS A 100 10.52 8.28 9.87
CA LYS A 100 10.24 9.63 9.38
C LYS A 100 10.91 9.88 8.04
N ASP A 101 12.20 9.50 7.92
CA ASP A 101 12.95 9.69 6.68
C ASP A 101 12.44 8.77 5.57
N ALA A 102 12.09 7.52 5.91
CA ALA A 102 11.46 6.57 4.98
C ALA A 102 10.16 7.12 4.38
N ARG A 103 9.26 7.63 5.22
CA ARG A 103 8.01 8.25 4.75
C ARG A 103 8.26 9.51 3.92
N ALA A 104 9.20 10.34 4.32
CA ALA A 104 9.55 11.56 3.58
C ALA A 104 10.14 11.22 2.20
N MET A 105 11.01 10.23 2.13
CA MET A 105 11.59 9.72 0.89
C MET A 105 10.51 9.17 -0.05
N LEU A 106 9.63 8.30 0.46
CA LEU A 106 8.52 7.73 -0.32
C LEU A 106 7.57 8.82 -0.82
N ALA A 107 7.15 9.74 0.05
CA ALA A 107 6.26 10.85 -0.32
C ALA A 107 6.86 11.73 -1.42
N ALA A 108 8.14 12.07 -1.32
CA ALA A 108 8.84 12.86 -2.34
C ALA A 108 8.96 12.09 -3.67
N LYS A 109 9.32 10.80 -3.62
CA LYS A 109 9.45 9.94 -4.80
C LYS A 109 8.12 9.76 -5.52
N TYR A 110 7.04 9.49 -4.78
CA TYR A 110 5.70 9.27 -5.33
C TYR A 110 5.09 10.56 -5.90
N ALA A 111 5.26 11.69 -5.20
CA ALA A 111 4.84 12.99 -5.73
C ALA A 111 5.55 13.34 -7.06
N ALA A 112 6.85 13.04 -7.17
CA ALA A 112 7.61 13.24 -8.40
C ALA A 112 7.14 12.33 -9.55
N ALA A 113 6.61 11.15 -9.22
CA ALA A 113 6.03 10.19 -10.17
C ALA A 113 4.53 10.44 -10.47
N GLY A 114 3.90 11.46 -9.86
CA GLY A 114 2.48 11.76 -10.04
C GLY A 114 1.54 10.76 -9.33
N ILE A 115 2.01 10.10 -8.28
CA ILE A 115 1.21 9.18 -7.47
C ILE A 115 0.61 9.98 -6.32
N ASP A 116 -0.72 10.12 -6.31
CA ASP A 116 -1.44 11.02 -5.40
C ASP A 116 -2.05 10.31 -4.17
N ASP A 117 -1.97 8.97 -4.06
CA ASP A 117 -2.52 8.25 -2.91
C ASP A 117 -1.59 8.38 -1.69
N PRO A 118 -2.00 9.14 -0.65
CA PRO A 118 -1.19 9.35 0.55
C PRO A 118 -1.03 8.10 1.41
N SER A 119 -1.78 7.03 1.14
CA SER A 119 -1.74 5.78 1.90
C SER A 119 -0.70 4.79 1.38
N GLU A 120 -0.30 4.88 0.12
CA GLU A 120 0.64 3.95 -0.51
C GLU A 120 1.99 3.83 0.21
N PRO A 121 2.62 4.93 0.69
CA PRO A 121 3.85 4.82 1.48
C PRO A 121 3.73 3.88 2.68
N ASP A 122 2.61 3.96 3.41
CA ASP A 122 2.38 3.10 4.57
C ASP A 122 2.15 1.63 4.18
N TRP A 123 1.46 1.37 3.06
CA TRP A 123 1.27 0.01 2.56
C TRP A 123 2.59 -0.63 2.14
N LEU A 124 3.46 0.11 1.42
CA LEU A 124 4.78 -0.40 1.05
C LEU A 124 5.65 -0.66 2.29
N LEU A 125 5.63 0.24 3.28
CA LEU A 125 6.31 0.03 4.56
C LEU A 125 5.79 -1.20 5.29
N CYS A 126 4.48 -1.44 5.32
CA CYS A 126 3.89 -2.65 5.90
C CYS A 126 4.45 -3.91 5.23
N HIS A 127 4.54 -3.91 3.90
CA HIS A 127 5.07 -5.03 3.15
C HIS A 127 6.56 -5.31 3.47
N VAL A 128 7.40 -4.27 3.42
CA VAL A 128 8.84 -4.39 3.70
C VAL A 128 9.11 -4.83 5.14
N LEU A 129 8.36 -4.29 6.08
CA LEU A 129 8.53 -4.58 7.52
C LEU A 129 7.78 -5.83 7.98
N LYS A 130 6.93 -6.40 7.13
CA LYS A 130 6.06 -7.56 7.43
C LYS A 130 5.18 -7.34 8.67
N VAL A 131 4.60 -6.15 8.79
CA VAL A 131 3.73 -5.74 9.91
C VAL A 131 2.39 -5.21 9.41
N LYS A 132 1.38 -5.24 10.27
CA LYS A 132 0.10 -4.61 9.98
C LYS A 132 0.20 -3.08 10.10
N ARG A 133 -0.64 -2.35 9.37
CA ARG A 133 -0.64 -0.88 9.36
C ARG A 133 -0.75 -0.26 10.77
N ASN A 134 -1.56 -0.87 11.64
CA ASN A 134 -1.70 -0.44 13.03
C ASN A 134 -0.48 -0.73 13.91
N GLU A 135 0.56 -1.36 13.38
CA GLU A 135 1.81 -1.65 14.09
C GLU A 135 2.98 -0.78 13.63
N LEU A 136 2.84 -0.06 12.50
CA LEU A 136 3.88 0.82 11.97
C LEU A 136 4.38 1.85 12.98
N TYR A 137 3.50 2.36 13.88
CA TYR A 137 3.88 3.35 14.88
C TYR A 137 4.89 2.82 15.91
N LYS A 138 5.00 1.49 16.07
CA LYS A 138 5.96 0.84 16.98
C LYS A 138 7.37 0.80 16.40
N ILE A 139 7.50 0.87 15.09
CA ILE A 139 8.77 0.79 14.38
C ILE A 139 9.38 2.18 14.29
N LYS A 140 10.62 2.33 14.75
CA LYS A 140 11.33 3.62 14.74
C LYS A 140 12.32 3.74 13.60
N LYS A 141 12.92 2.62 13.19
CA LYS A 141 14.01 2.57 12.22
C LYS A 141 13.89 1.32 11.36
N LEU A 142 14.43 1.38 10.16
CA LEU A 142 14.63 0.28 9.24
C LEU A 142 16.10 -0.16 9.33
N ASP A 143 16.34 -1.46 9.22
CA ASP A 143 17.68 -1.98 9.03
C ASP A 143 18.15 -1.80 7.57
N LYS A 144 19.42 -2.15 7.30
CA LYS A 144 20.02 -1.97 5.98
C LYS A 144 19.30 -2.78 4.88
N ALA A 145 18.90 -4.01 5.18
CA ALA A 145 18.21 -4.87 4.21
C ALA A 145 16.80 -4.34 3.90
N GLN A 146 16.07 -3.91 4.93
CA GLN A 146 14.76 -3.29 4.80
C GLN A 146 14.83 -1.97 4.02
N THR A 147 15.87 -1.15 4.27
CA THR A 147 16.09 0.10 3.55
C THR A 147 16.34 -0.17 2.06
N ALA A 148 17.23 -1.10 1.73
CA ALA A 148 17.54 -1.44 0.34
C ALA A 148 16.30 -2.01 -0.38
N LEU A 149 15.54 -2.88 0.27
CA LEU A 149 14.29 -3.41 -0.28
C LEU A 149 13.24 -2.31 -0.50
N LEU A 150 13.11 -1.36 0.46
CA LEU A 150 12.19 -0.24 0.34
C LEU A 150 12.54 0.65 -0.86
N GLU A 151 13.82 0.93 -1.06
CA GLU A 151 14.31 1.70 -2.20
C GLU A 151 14.00 0.99 -3.51
N GLU A 152 14.36 -0.30 -3.64
CA GLU A 152 14.08 -1.11 -4.83
C GLU A 152 12.59 -1.13 -5.18
N LEU A 153 11.73 -1.46 -4.22
CA LEU A 153 10.29 -1.57 -4.46
C LEU A 153 9.65 -0.20 -4.74
N SER A 154 10.14 0.86 -4.08
CA SER A 154 9.65 2.21 -4.35
C SER A 154 10.06 2.73 -5.73
N ASP A 155 11.21 2.32 -6.25
CA ASP A 155 11.62 2.63 -7.63
C ASP A 155 10.73 1.91 -8.65
N LYS A 156 10.41 0.64 -8.42
CA LYS A 156 9.43 -0.10 -9.23
C LYS A 156 8.07 0.60 -9.23
N ARG A 157 7.57 1.00 -8.05
CA ARG A 157 6.31 1.73 -7.97
C ARG A 157 6.35 3.06 -8.72
N ALA A 158 7.41 3.85 -8.53
CA ALA A 158 7.60 5.14 -9.19
C ALA A 158 7.74 5.02 -10.72
N SER A 159 8.13 3.87 -11.25
CA SER A 159 8.17 3.61 -12.70
C SER A 159 6.80 3.32 -13.32
N GLY A 160 5.70 3.34 -12.52
CA GLY A 160 4.33 3.12 -12.97
C GLY A 160 3.80 1.70 -12.75
N VAL A 161 4.58 0.80 -12.12
CA VAL A 161 4.10 -0.54 -11.73
C VAL A 161 3.10 -0.40 -10.58
N PRO A 162 1.90 -0.99 -10.65
CA PRO A 162 0.92 -0.96 -9.57
C PRO A 162 1.49 -1.44 -8.24
N LEU A 163 1.06 -0.83 -7.12
CA LEU A 163 1.53 -1.24 -5.79
C LEU A 163 1.25 -2.71 -5.51
N ASP A 164 0.08 -3.21 -5.93
CA ASP A 164 -0.32 -4.61 -5.78
C ASP A 164 0.69 -5.57 -6.45
N TYR A 165 1.18 -5.25 -7.64
CA TYR A 165 2.22 -6.05 -8.29
C TYR A 165 3.59 -5.90 -7.63
N VAL A 166 3.91 -4.71 -7.11
CA VAL A 166 5.15 -4.48 -6.36
C VAL A 166 5.18 -5.31 -5.08
N THR A 167 4.04 -5.43 -4.40
CA THR A 167 3.90 -6.21 -3.16
C THR A 167 3.55 -7.68 -3.41
N GLY A 168 3.09 -8.02 -4.61
CA GLY A 168 2.57 -9.34 -4.96
C GLY A 168 1.23 -9.67 -4.31
N LYS A 169 0.55 -8.67 -3.75
CA LYS A 169 -0.67 -8.85 -2.94
C LYS A 169 -1.71 -7.78 -3.24
N SER A 170 -2.96 -8.22 -3.28
CA SER A 170 -4.16 -7.38 -3.30
C SER A 170 -5.15 -7.86 -2.24
N ASP A 171 -6.28 -7.20 -2.09
CA ASP A 171 -7.35 -7.58 -1.15
C ASP A 171 -8.70 -7.63 -1.86
N LEU A 172 -9.54 -8.58 -1.49
CA LEU A 172 -10.97 -8.59 -1.81
C LEU A 172 -11.76 -9.08 -0.59
N LEU A 173 -12.65 -8.25 -0.06
CA LEU A 173 -13.48 -8.56 1.11
C LEU A 173 -12.69 -8.99 2.36
N GLY A 174 -11.45 -8.48 2.52
CA GLY A 174 -10.54 -8.83 3.60
C GLY A 174 -9.76 -10.13 3.39
N TYR A 175 -9.86 -10.74 2.22
CA TYR A 175 -9.02 -11.88 1.82
C TYR A 175 -7.83 -11.41 1.03
N GLU A 176 -6.63 -11.76 1.50
CA GLU A 176 -5.39 -11.50 0.77
C GLU A 176 -5.37 -12.35 -0.51
N ILE A 177 -5.10 -11.71 -1.64
CA ILE A 177 -5.06 -12.31 -2.98
C ILE A 177 -3.66 -12.11 -3.57
N ASN A 178 -2.99 -13.18 -3.93
CA ASN A 178 -1.73 -13.12 -4.68
C ASN A 178 -2.02 -12.60 -6.08
N VAL A 179 -1.23 -11.64 -6.53
CA VAL A 179 -1.34 -11.05 -7.86
C VAL A 179 0.04 -10.75 -8.44
N ASP A 180 0.15 -10.85 -9.74
CA ASP A 180 1.29 -10.39 -10.53
C ASP A 180 0.81 -9.97 -11.93
N GLU A 181 1.73 -9.61 -12.82
CA GLU A 181 1.43 -9.10 -14.15
C GLU A 181 0.65 -10.05 -15.07
N ARG A 182 0.40 -11.29 -14.64
CA ARG A 182 -0.38 -12.28 -15.38
C ARG A 182 -1.88 -12.15 -15.19
N VAL A 183 -2.34 -11.39 -14.19
CA VAL A 183 -3.76 -11.29 -13.82
C VAL A 183 -4.21 -9.85 -13.63
N HIS A 184 -5.51 -9.60 -13.81
CA HIS A 184 -6.13 -8.35 -13.41
C HIS A 184 -6.09 -8.17 -11.88
N ILE A 185 -5.79 -6.96 -11.41
CA ILE A 185 -5.80 -6.61 -9.99
C ILE A 185 -7.24 -6.47 -9.52
N PRO A 186 -7.67 -7.21 -8.48
CA PRO A 186 -9.00 -7.05 -7.90
C PRO A 186 -9.29 -5.60 -7.52
N ARG A 187 -10.50 -5.14 -7.82
CA ARG A 187 -10.94 -3.78 -7.50
C ARG A 187 -12.01 -3.80 -6.40
N MET A 188 -12.15 -2.72 -5.67
CA MET A 188 -13.18 -2.58 -4.63
C MET A 188 -14.60 -2.76 -5.18
N GLU A 189 -14.84 -2.36 -6.43
CA GLU A 189 -16.13 -2.54 -7.09
C GLU A 189 -16.49 -4.03 -7.25
N THR A 190 -15.49 -4.89 -7.48
CA THR A 190 -15.66 -6.34 -7.60
C THR A 190 -16.19 -7.00 -6.32
N GLU A 191 -16.03 -6.33 -5.16
CA GLU A 191 -16.66 -6.79 -3.91
C GLU A 191 -18.19 -6.87 -4.03
N THR A 192 -18.81 -5.94 -4.76
CA THR A 192 -20.25 -5.94 -5.01
C THR A 192 -20.67 -7.17 -5.81
N THR A 193 -19.88 -7.55 -6.81
CA THR A 193 -20.09 -8.75 -7.62
C THR A 193 -19.98 -10.02 -6.76
N ALA A 194 -18.91 -10.12 -5.97
CA ALA A 194 -18.71 -11.26 -5.08
C ALA A 194 -19.81 -11.37 -4.00
N LEU A 195 -20.21 -10.24 -3.38
CA LEU A 195 -21.29 -10.23 -2.38
C LEU A 195 -22.65 -10.58 -2.97
N THR A 196 -22.95 -10.13 -4.19
CA THR A 196 -24.19 -10.50 -4.91
C THR A 196 -24.23 -12.00 -5.18
N ALA A 197 -23.12 -12.55 -5.68
CA ALA A 197 -22.99 -13.99 -5.93
C ALA A 197 -23.15 -14.82 -4.64
N ILE A 198 -22.44 -14.44 -3.56
CA ILE A 198 -22.55 -15.09 -2.24
C ILE A 198 -23.98 -15.02 -1.71
N GLY A 199 -24.63 -13.84 -1.82
CA GLY A 199 -26.02 -13.66 -1.39
C GLY A 199 -26.98 -14.60 -2.10
N LEU A 200 -26.84 -14.80 -3.41
CA LEU A 200 -27.63 -15.74 -4.17
C LEU A 200 -27.37 -17.20 -3.77
N VAL A 201 -26.11 -17.59 -3.62
CA VAL A 201 -25.76 -18.94 -3.14
C VAL A 201 -26.43 -19.25 -1.81
N LEU A 202 -26.35 -18.33 -0.85
CA LEU A 202 -26.90 -18.53 0.48
C LEU A 202 -28.43 -18.46 0.51
N SER A 203 -29.06 -17.54 -0.21
CA SER A 203 -30.51 -17.33 -0.17
C SER A 203 -31.30 -18.34 -1.02
N ARG A 204 -30.71 -18.77 -2.15
CA ARG A 204 -31.35 -19.73 -3.06
C ARG A 204 -30.90 -21.18 -2.83
N GLY A 205 -29.86 -21.40 -2.01
CA GLY A 205 -29.30 -22.72 -1.79
C GLY A 205 -28.58 -23.29 -3.01
N TYR A 206 -27.96 -22.44 -3.82
CA TYR A 206 -27.22 -22.85 -5.00
C TYR A 206 -26.04 -23.74 -4.63
N GLY A 207 -25.95 -24.90 -5.26
CA GLY A 207 -24.99 -25.95 -4.94
C GLY A 207 -23.76 -25.93 -5.84
N ARG A 208 -23.87 -25.46 -7.11
CA ARG A 208 -22.79 -25.50 -8.09
C ARG A 208 -22.61 -24.15 -8.75
N VAL A 209 -21.40 -23.59 -8.66
CA VAL A 209 -21.06 -22.24 -9.11
C VAL A 209 -19.90 -22.28 -10.11
N LEU A 210 -19.99 -21.48 -11.16
CA LEU A 210 -18.89 -21.21 -12.10
C LEU A 210 -18.45 -19.75 -11.95
N ASP A 211 -17.18 -19.52 -11.63
CA ASP A 211 -16.53 -18.22 -11.75
C ASP A 211 -15.77 -18.19 -13.09
N MET A 212 -16.30 -17.45 -14.06
CA MET A 212 -15.80 -17.41 -15.43
C MET A 212 -14.94 -16.18 -15.64
N MET A 213 -13.85 -16.32 -16.38
CA MET A 213 -12.82 -15.30 -16.54
C MET A 213 -12.24 -14.88 -15.19
N THR A 214 -11.86 -15.92 -14.42
CA THR A 214 -11.59 -15.83 -12.97
C THR A 214 -10.37 -14.97 -12.65
N GLY A 215 -9.43 -14.78 -13.60
CA GLY A 215 -8.21 -14.03 -13.39
C GLY A 215 -7.41 -14.55 -12.18
N SER A 216 -7.28 -13.74 -11.14
CA SER A 216 -6.61 -14.12 -9.89
C SER A 216 -7.41 -15.11 -9.02
N GLY A 217 -8.66 -15.41 -9.36
CA GLY A 217 -9.55 -16.25 -8.55
C GLY A 217 -10.18 -15.52 -7.35
N CYS A 218 -10.16 -14.21 -7.31
CA CYS A 218 -10.56 -13.43 -6.14
C CYS A 218 -12.05 -13.59 -5.79
N ILE A 219 -12.96 -13.65 -6.78
CA ILE A 219 -14.40 -13.89 -6.56
C ILE A 219 -14.61 -15.32 -6.06
N ALA A 220 -14.01 -16.31 -6.71
CA ALA A 220 -14.07 -17.71 -6.30
C ALA A 220 -13.49 -17.92 -4.90
N ARG A 221 -12.41 -17.19 -4.52
CA ARG A 221 -11.86 -17.21 -3.16
C ARG A 221 -12.91 -16.77 -2.13
N ALA A 222 -13.57 -15.65 -2.36
CA ALA A 222 -14.60 -15.14 -1.47
C ALA A 222 -15.82 -16.11 -1.37
N LEU A 223 -16.26 -16.69 -2.50
CA LEU A 223 -17.29 -17.73 -2.53
C LEU A 223 -16.88 -18.97 -1.75
N ALA A 224 -15.65 -19.44 -1.94
CA ALA A 224 -15.13 -20.62 -1.25
C ALA A 224 -15.07 -20.45 0.26
N GLU A 225 -14.71 -19.27 0.74
CA GLU A 225 -14.63 -19.00 2.18
C GLU A 225 -16.00 -18.81 2.84
N ARG A 226 -16.99 -18.29 2.10
CA ARG A 226 -18.29 -17.91 2.67
C ARG A 226 -19.43 -18.88 2.36
N THR A 227 -19.17 -19.87 1.50
CA THR A 227 -20.20 -20.83 1.09
C THR A 227 -19.66 -22.26 1.08
N LYS A 228 -20.59 -23.23 0.96
CA LYS A 228 -20.26 -24.65 0.79
C LYS A 228 -20.51 -25.13 -0.65
N ALA A 229 -20.72 -24.21 -1.59
CA ALA A 229 -20.97 -24.58 -2.98
C ALA A 229 -19.76 -25.31 -3.60
N ASP A 230 -20.04 -26.18 -4.53
CA ASP A 230 -19.06 -26.74 -5.45
C ASP A 230 -18.69 -25.67 -6.47
N ILE A 231 -17.43 -25.23 -6.43
CA ILE A 231 -16.95 -24.09 -7.22
C ILE A 231 -16.02 -24.58 -8.31
N CYS A 232 -16.36 -24.23 -9.55
CA CYS A 232 -15.48 -24.32 -10.69
C CYS A 232 -15.04 -22.92 -11.08
N VAL A 233 -13.80 -22.76 -11.51
CA VAL A 233 -13.29 -21.53 -12.09
C VAL A 233 -12.79 -21.80 -13.51
N SER A 234 -12.99 -20.85 -14.42
CA SER A 234 -12.47 -20.97 -15.76
C SER A 234 -11.78 -19.69 -16.22
N ASP A 235 -10.72 -19.86 -17.00
CA ASP A 235 -10.02 -18.78 -17.69
C ASP A 235 -9.42 -19.32 -18.98
N ILE A 236 -9.25 -18.46 -19.98
CA ILE A 236 -8.56 -18.81 -21.22
C ILE A 236 -7.04 -18.85 -21.02
N SER A 237 -6.52 -18.04 -20.07
CA SER A 237 -5.11 -17.92 -19.74
C SER A 237 -4.69 -18.98 -18.74
N GLU A 238 -3.77 -19.86 -19.14
CA GLU A 238 -3.15 -20.81 -18.21
C GLU A 238 -2.36 -20.08 -17.13
N ASP A 239 -1.67 -18.99 -17.47
CA ASP A 239 -0.92 -18.16 -16.52
C ASP A 239 -1.83 -17.58 -15.43
N ALA A 240 -3.05 -17.15 -15.80
CA ALA A 240 -4.04 -16.68 -14.83
C ALA A 240 -4.50 -17.82 -13.90
N LEU A 241 -4.74 -19.00 -14.45
CA LEU A 241 -5.10 -20.18 -13.65
C LEU A 241 -4.00 -20.61 -12.70
N GLU A 242 -2.72 -20.45 -13.07
CA GLU A 242 -1.60 -20.68 -12.15
C GLU A 242 -1.64 -19.72 -10.95
N VAL A 243 -1.89 -18.42 -11.19
CA VAL A 243 -2.06 -17.45 -10.10
C VAL A 243 -3.30 -17.79 -9.26
N ALA A 244 -4.43 -18.06 -9.89
CA ALA A 244 -5.67 -18.46 -9.21
C ALA A 244 -5.46 -19.67 -8.29
N ARG A 245 -4.69 -20.66 -8.74
CA ARG A 245 -4.37 -21.86 -7.94
C ARG A 245 -3.68 -21.52 -6.61
N THR A 246 -2.87 -20.46 -6.57
CA THR A 246 -2.22 -20.01 -5.33
C THR A 246 -3.19 -19.35 -4.34
N ASN A 247 -4.34 -18.91 -4.82
CA ASN A 247 -5.36 -18.22 -4.05
C ASN A 247 -6.53 -19.11 -3.61
N LEU A 248 -6.72 -20.23 -4.29
CA LEU A 248 -7.90 -21.06 -4.13
C LEU A 248 -7.61 -22.31 -3.30
N PRO A 249 -8.55 -22.78 -2.47
CA PRO A 249 -8.42 -24.06 -1.80
C PRO A 249 -8.52 -25.23 -2.81
N GLU A 250 -7.88 -26.35 -2.51
CA GLU A 250 -7.78 -27.54 -3.38
C GLU A 250 -9.15 -28.07 -3.87
N ARG A 251 -10.22 -27.79 -3.15
CA ARG A 251 -11.61 -28.20 -3.52
C ARG A 251 -12.20 -27.43 -4.69
N VAL A 252 -11.56 -26.36 -5.16
CA VAL A 252 -12.00 -25.57 -6.31
C VAL A 252 -11.43 -26.17 -7.58
N HIS A 253 -12.27 -26.39 -8.57
CA HIS A 253 -11.89 -26.99 -9.85
C HIS A 253 -11.49 -25.92 -10.87
N LEU A 254 -10.25 -25.99 -11.34
CA LEU A 254 -9.74 -25.05 -12.34
C LEU A 254 -9.84 -25.65 -13.74
N ILE A 255 -10.39 -24.89 -14.68
CA ILE A 255 -10.67 -25.32 -16.05
C ILE A 255 -10.08 -24.28 -17.02
N ARG A 256 -9.17 -24.70 -17.88
CA ARG A 256 -8.78 -23.84 -18.99
C ARG A 256 -9.85 -23.89 -20.06
N SER A 257 -10.44 -22.74 -20.39
CA SER A 257 -11.55 -22.67 -21.33
C SER A 257 -11.65 -21.32 -22.02
N ASP A 258 -11.84 -21.30 -23.32
CA ASP A 258 -12.39 -20.14 -24.00
C ASP A 258 -13.89 -20.14 -23.81
N MET A 259 -14.39 -19.15 -23.08
CA MET A 259 -15.78 -19.09 -22.65
C MET A 259 -16.24 -20.45 -22.07
N PHE A 260 -17.22 -21.09 -22.69
CA PHE A 260 -17.80 -22.36 -22.24
C PHE A 260 -17.28 -23.62 -22.96
N GLU A 261 -16.27 -23.52 -23.83
CA GLU A 261 -15.84 -24.65 -24.66
C GLU A 261 -15.32 -25.86 -23.85
N GLY A 262 -14.56 -25.58 -22.79
CA GLY A 262 -14.02 -26.61 -21.87
C GLY A 262 -14.88 -26.86 -20.63
N VAL A 263 -16.00 -26.17 -20.48
CA VAL A 263 -16.85 -26.25 -19.29
C VAL A 263 -17.93 -27.30 -19.46
N GLU A 264 -17.97 -28.31 -18.58
CA GLU A 264 -18.94 -29.38 -18.62
C GLU A 264 -20.06 -29.22 -17.57
N GLY A 265 -21.26 -29.65 -17.96
CA GLY A 265 -22.44 -29.67 -17.10
C GLY A 265 -23.14 -28.32 -16.99
N LYS A 266 -24.01 -28.23 -15.98
CA LYS A 266 -24.80 -27.03 -15.68
C LYS A 266 -24.50 -26.52 -14.28
N PHE A 267 -24.76 -25.24 -14.09
CA PHE A 267 -24.51 -24.52 -12.83
C PHE A 267 -25.79 -23.87 -12.32
N ASP A 268 -25.85 -23.66 -11.02
CA ASP A 268 -26.93 -22.88 -10.42
C ASP A 268 -26.62 -21.37 -10.50
N LEU A 269 -25.32 -21.04 -10.49
CA LEU A 269 -24.84 -19.68 -10.63
C LEU A 269 -23.62 -19.64 -11.55
N ILE A 270 -23.64 -18.70 -12.49
CA ILE A 270 -22.45 -18.26 -13.21
C ILE A 270 -22.13 -16.85 -12.72
N VAL A 271 -20.88 -16.60 -12.31
CA VAL A 271 -20.41 -15.27 -12.00
C VAL A 271 -19.25 -14.92 -12.92
N ALA A 272 -19.18 -13.67 -13.38
CA ALA A 272 -18.12 -13.21 -14.27
C ALA A 272 -17.78 -11.75 -14.03
N ASN A 273 -16.49 -11.43 -14.11
CA ASN A 273 -16.00 -10.08 -14.30
C ASN A 273 -15.26 -10.04 -15.67
N PRO A 274 -16.00 -9.91 -16.76
CA PRO A 274 -15.41 -9.97 -18.10
C PRO A 274 -14.63 -8.69 -18.42
N PRO A 275 -13.69 -8.73 -19.38
CA PRO A 275 -13.12 -7.54 -19.95
C PRO A 275 -14.21 -6.66 -20.59
N TYR A 276 -14.23 -5.37 -20.26
CA TYR A 276 -15.32 -4.47 -20.67
C TYR A 276 -14.83 -3.10 -21.21
N ILE A 277 -13.53 -2.90 -21.33
CA ILE A 277 -12.97 -1.63 -21.84
C ILE A 277 -12.97 -1.67 -23.37
N GLU A 278 -13.42 -0.57 -24.00
CA GLU A 278 -13.35 -0.44 -25.44
C GLU A 278 -11.90 -0.50 -25.93
N SER A 279 -11.64 -1.26 -27.00
CA SER A 279 -10.28 -1.51 -27.50
C SER A 279 -9.49 -0.23 -27.78
N ASP A 280 -10.15 0.80 -28.34
CA ASP A 280 -9.51 2.06 -28.75
C ASP A 280 -9.15 2.96 -27.55
N VAL A 281 -9.71 2.71 -26.37
CA VAL A 281 -9.50 3.50 -25.15
C VAL A 281 -8.29 3.00 -24.35
N ILE A 282 -7.94 1.72 -24.48
CA ILE A 282 -6.93 1.04 -23.63
C ILE A 282 -5.59 1.75 -23.65
N ASP A 283 -5.12 2.17 -24.83
CA ASP A 283 -3.79 2.79 -24.97
C ASP A 283 -3.71 4.18 -24.33
N GLY A 284 -4.86 4.81 -24.07
CA GLY A 284 -4.99 6.10 -23.37
C GLY A 284 -5.14 6.00 -21.84
N LEU A 285 -5.24 4.77 -21.28
CA LEU A 285 -5.43 4.58 -19.84
C LEU A 285 -4.16 4.91 -19.05
N GLN A 286 -4.35 5.04 -17.74
CA GLN A 286 -3.26 5.26 -16.78
C GLN A 286 -2.20 4.16 -16.87
N PRO A 287 -0.91 4.48 -16.61
CA PRO A 287 0.18 3.51 -16.67
C PRO A 287 -0.08 2.23 -15.88
N GLU A 288 -0.64 2.36 -14.67
CA GLU A 288 -0.96 1.25 -13.79
C GLU A 288 -2.01 0.29 -14.39
N VAL A 289 -2.93 0.79 -15.19
CA VAL A 289 -3.93 -0.06 -15.85
C VAL A 289 -3.28 -0.77 -17.04
N LYS A 290 -2.43 -0.07 -17.79
CA LYS A 290 -1.71 -0.65 -18.94
C LYS A 290 -0.67 -1.72 -18.57
N CYS A 291 -0.21 -1.74 -17.32
CA CYS A 291 0.63 -2.83 -16.82
C CYS A 291 -0.11 -4.16 -16.67
N GLN A 292 -1.45 -4.13 -16.67
CA GLN A 292 -2.27 -5.34 -16.54
C GLN A 292 -2.42 -6.04 -17.91
N PRO A 293 -2.67 -7.37 -17.94
CA PRO A 293 -2.81 -8.08 -19.20
C PRO A 293 -3.88 -7.46 -20.08
N ARG A 294 -3.56 -7.13 -21.33
CA ARG A 294 -4.54 -6.55 -22.27
C ARG A 294 -5.78 -7.41 -22.40
N ILE A 295 -5.61 -8.74 -22.42
CA ILE A 295 -6.72 -9.70 -22.50
C ILE A 295 -7.72 -9.56 -21.35
N SER A 296 -7.30 -9.06 -20.19
CA SER A 296 -8.16 -8.83 -19.02
C SER A 296 -8.90 -7.49 -19.08
N LEU A 297 -8.59 -6.64 -20.05
CA LEU A 297 -9.13 -5.28 -20.18
C LEU A 297 -10.01 -5.13 -21.42
N ASP A 298 -9.61 -5.73 -22.55
CA ASP A 298 -10.14 -5.50 -23.88
C ASP A 298 -11.48 -6.22 -24.07
N GLY A 299 -12.57 -5.46 -24.00
CA GLY A 299 -13.95 -5.93 -24.21
C GLY A 299 -14.43 -5.83 -25.66
N GLY A 300 -13.52 -5.54 -26.60
CA GLY A 300 -13.87 -5.35 -28.01
C GLY A 300 -14.19 -3.88 -28.34
N LYS A 301 -14.74 -3.69 -29.55
CA LYS A 301 -14.94 -2.35 -30.12
C LYS A 301 -15.79 -1.41 -29.24
N ASP A 302 -16.80 -1.94 -28.58
CA ASP A 302 -17.74 -1.19 -27.74
C ASP A 302 -17.78 -1.75 -26.29
N GLY A 303 -16.79 -2.57 -25.92
CA GLY A 303 -16.67 -3.14 -24.57
C GLY A 303 -17.73 -4.20 -24.23
N LEU A 304 -18.50 -4.70 -25.20
CA LEU A 304 -19.65 -5.58 -24.95
C LEU A 304 -19.50 -6.99 -25.54
N ASP A 305 -18.38 -7.35 -26.12
CA ASP A 305 -18.23 -8.63 -26.85
C ASP A 305 -18.45 -9.83 -25.94
N PHE A 306 -17.89 -9.82 -24.71
CA PHE A 306 -18.07 -10.90 -23.76
C PHE A 306 -19.50 -10.98 -23.22
N TYR A 307 -20.19 -9.86 -23.04
CA TYR A 307 -21.59 -9.86 -22.61
C TYR A 307 -22.51 -10.44 -23.68
N ARG A 308 -22.24 -10.19 -24.99
CA ARG A 308 -22.96 -10.83 -26.09
C ARG A 308 -22.77 -12.35 -26.08
N ALA A 309 -21.53 -12.79 -25.88
CA ALA A 309 -21.19 -14.21 -25.80
C ALA A 309 -21.85 -14.87 -24.58
N LEU A 310 -21.82 -14.22 -23.41
CA LEU A 310 -22.48 -14.70 -22.21
C LEU A 310 -24.01 -14.78 -22.39
N ALA A 311 -24.63 -13.74 -22.95
CA ALA A 311 -26.08 -13.74 -23.20
C ALA A 311 -26.52 -14.89 -24.11
N ALA A 312 -25.74 -15.20 -25.14
CA ALA A 312 -26.04 -16.26 -26.09
C ALA A 312 -25.84 -17.68 -25.51
N GLN A 313 -24.88 -17.88 -24.61
CA GLN A 313 -24.43 -19.22 -24.22
C GLN A 313 -24.79 -19.62 -22.78
N ALA A 314 -24.88 -18.67 -21.83
CA ALA A 314 -25.02 -18.98 -20.41
C ALA A 314 -26.36 -19.67 -20.08
N LYS A 315 -27.41 -19.37 -20.84
CA LYS A 315 -28.75 -19.98 -20.62
C LYS A 315 -28.73 -21.50 -20.70
N ASP A 316 -27.96 -22.05 -21.64
CA ASP A 316 -27.84 -23.50 -21.83
C ASP A 316 -26.95 -24.16 -20.75
N ARG A 317 -26.17 -23.39 -20.04
CA ARG A 317 -25.26 -23.81 -18.97
C ARG A 317 -25.83 -23.60 -17.56
N LEU A 318 -27.01 -23.01 -17.45
CA LEU A 318 -27.70 -22.81 -16.20
C LEU A 318 -28.77 -23.90 -15.94
N ASN A 319 -28.90 -24.31 -14.69
CA ASN A 319 -30.00 -25.09 -14.19
C ASN A 319 -31.29 -24.27 -14.17
N ALA A 320 -32.45 -24.89 -14.18
CA ALA A 320 -33.73 -24.20 -14.06
C ALA A 320 -33.77 -23.39 -12.74
N GLY A 321 -34.07 -22.08 -12.85
CA GLY A 321 -34.03 -21.17 -11.71
C GLY A 321 -32.61 -20.70 -11.34
N GLY A 322 -31.61 -21.02 -12.14
CA GLY A 322 -30.26 -20.53 -11.99
C GLY A 322 -30.12 -19.08 -12.41
N ALA A 323 -28.96 -18.49 -12.14
CA ALA A 323 -28.67 -17.08 -12.41
C ALA A 323 -27.27 -16.86 -13.00
N ILE A 324 -27.12 -15.75 -13.69
CA ILE A 324 -25.81 -15.18 -14.02
C ILE A 324 -25.66 -13.82 -13.35
N VAL A 325 -24.48 -13.59 -12.77
CA VAL A 325 -24.07 -12.33 -12.12
C VAL A 325 -22.85 -11.80 -12.85
N MET A 326 -22.90 -10.57 -13.36
CA MET A 326 -21.83 -10.00 -14.16
C MET A 326 -21.46 -8.62 -13.65
N GLU A 327 -20.16 -8.38 -13.48
CA GLU A 327 -19.64 -7.03 -13.31
C GLU A 327 -19.71 -6.27 -14.62
N THR A 328 -19.97 -4.96 -14.56
CA THR A 328 -20.03 -4.09 -15.75
C THR A 328 -19.32 -2.77 -15.51
N GLY A 329 -18.89 -2.10 -16.56
CA GLY A 329 -18.59 -0.68 -16.51
C GLY A 329 -19.80 0.13 -16.02
N CYS A 330 -19.55 1.21 -15.32
CA CYS A 330 -20.62 2.00 -14.66
C CYS A 330 -21.64 2.62 -15.64
N ASP A 331 -21.32 2.72 -16.91
CA ASP A 331 -22.13 3.26 -18.00
C ASP A 331 -22.69 2.18 -18.95
N GLN A 332 -22.32 0.92 -18.74
CA GLN A 332 -22.70 -0.20 -19.62
C GLN A 332 -23.93 -0.98 -19.14
N ALA A 333 -24.38 -0.80 -17.90
CA ALA A 333 -25.45 -1.62 -17.31
C ALA A 333 -26.73 -1.67 -18.14
N ALA A 334 -27.13 -0.55 -18.75
CA ALA A 334 -28.32 -0.50 -19.60
C ALA A 334 -28.16 -1.33 -20.88
N ALA A 335 -26.99 -1.25 -21.52
CA ALA A 335 -26.68 -2.03 -22.71
C ALA A 335 -26.63 -3.54 -22.39
N VAL A 336 -25.97 -3.90 -21.30
CA VAL A 336 -25.89 -5.30 -20.84
C VAL A 336 -27.28 -5.83 -20.49
N THR A 337 -28.11 -5.06 -19.77
CA THR A 337 -29.50 -5.44 -19.47
C THR A 337 -30.29 -5.73 -20.75
N THR A 338 -30.09 -4.94 -21.80
CA THR A 338 -30.74 -5.16 -23.09
C THR A 338 -30.32 -6.48 -23.74
N LEU A 339 -29.02 -6.84 -23.67
CA LEU A 339 -28.53 -8.12 -24.17
C LEU A 339 -29.16 -9.34 -23.47
N PHE A 340 -29.54 -9.17 -22.21
CA PHE A 340 -30.14 -10.21 -21.39
C PHE A 340 -31.67 -10.14 -21.35
N SER A 341 -32.33 -9.43 -22.27
CA SER A 341 -33.81 -9.26 -22.32
C SER A 341 -34.59 -10.56 -22.39
N ASP A 342 -33.99 -11.64 -22.91
CA ASP A 342 -34.59 -12.98 -22.95
C ASP A 342 -34.49 -13.77 -21.64
N TYR A 343 -33.80 -13.21 -20.65
CA TYR A 343 -33.71 -13.76 -19.30
C TYR A 343 -34.83 -13.19 -18.42
N LYS A 344 -35.06 -13.81 -17.26
CA LYS A 344 -36.05 -13.34 -16.28
C LYS A 344 -35.39 -12.44 -15.23
N ASP A 345 -36.17 -11.58 -14.63
CA ASP A 345 -35.83 -10.80 -13.45
C ASP A 345 -34.44 -10.13 -13.56
N VAL A 346 -34.17 -9.48 -14.70
CA VAL A 346 -32.90 -8.78 -14.92
C VAL A 346 -32.85 -7.56 -14.02
N THR A 347 -31.86 -7.49 -13.17
CA THR A 347 -31.68 -6.42 -12.17
C THR A 347 -30.28 -5.82 -12.22
N VAL A 348 -30.18 -4.55 -11.83
CA VAL A 348 -28.91 -3.84 -11.71
C VAL A 348 -28.65 -3.50 -10.25
N THR A 349 -27.48 -3.87 -9.75
CA THR A 349 -27.02 -3.54 -8.40
C THR A 349 -25.92 -2.49 -8.46
N LYS A 350 -26.02 -1.49 -7.59
CA LYS A 350 -25.03 -0.42 -7.47
C LYS A 350 -23.90 -0.82 -6.53
N ASP A 351 -22.68 -0.34 -6.85
CA ASP A 351 -21.55 -0.43 -5.94
C ASP A 351 -21.70 0.54 -4.74
N LEU A 352 -20.75 0.49 -3.81
CA LEU A 352 -20.72 1.37 -2.63
C LEU A 352 -20.59 2.85 -3.00
N GLY A 353 -20.10 3.17 -4.21
CA GLY A 353 -20.04 4.51 -4.76
C GLY A 353 -21.36 4.99 -5.40
N GLY A 354 -22.40 4.15 -5.40
CA GLY A 354 -23.71 4.45 -5.97
C GLY A 354 -23.78 4.34 -7.50
N ARG A 355 -22.75 3.76 -8.15
CA ARG A 355 -22.69 3.55 -9.60
C ARG A 355 -23.24 2.17 -9.95
N ASP A 356 -23.88 2.04 -11.10
CA ASP A 356 -24.31 0.76 -11.62
C ASP A 356 -23.08 -0.13 -11.83
N ARG A 357 -23.12 -1.36 -11.30
CA ARG A 357 -21.93 -2.21 -11.29
C ARG A 357 -22.20 -3.68 -11.60
N VAL A 358 -23.31 -4.22 -11.17
CA VAL A 358 -23.58 -5.65 -11.32
C VAL A 358 -24.92 -5.85 -12.00
N VAL A 359 -24.93 -6.59 -13.09
CA VAL A 359 -26.15 -7.08 -13.73
C VAL A 359 -26.38 -8.53 -13.32
N THR A 360 -27.59 -8.84 -12.82
CA THR A 360 -28.04 -10.18 -12.46
C THR A 360 -29.22 -10.55 -13.34
N ALA A 361 -29.19 -11.76 -13.94
CA ALA A 361 -30.28 -12.27 -14.77
C ALA A 361 -30.56 -13.74 -14.45
N PHE A 362 -31.82 -14.17 -14.51
CA PHE A 362 -32.27 -15.52 -14.16
C PHE A 362 -32.81 -16.26 -15.37
N VAL A 363 -32.80 -17.64 -15.33
CA VAL A 363 -33.38 -18.49 -16.37
C VAL A 363 -34.69 -19.17 -15.90
#